data_9a6aab5b573a4a43836942b0658c71cf
#
_entry.id   9a6aab5b573a4a43836942b0658c71cf
#
_cell.length_a   1.000
_cell.length_b   1.000
_cell.length_c   1.000
_cell.angle_alpha   90.00
_cell.angle_beta   90.00
_cell.angle_gamma   90.00
#
_symmetry.space_group_name_H-M   'P 1'
#
loop_
_entity.id
_entity.type
_entity.pdbx_description
1 polymer ?
#
loop_
_entity_poly.entity_id
_entity_poly.type
_entity_poly.pdbx_seq_one_letter_code
_entity_poly.pdbx_strand_id
1 'polypeptide(L)'
;MNQEVVQAKPGWVLLGGCILAFLAAAVNADFMLKLGVSVSHLTGDLSRITSGAVQAGGRWSGEAVVLCLSLTGFVGGAATAGFFIHHPNLQLGRPYGRSVIFIGFLLMATHPLSRHHVLLACFIAAWACGMQNALATRYRGLVLRTTHITGLLTDFGQLIGMRLRGHSIEIWKLTTPLLLSASFATGAAAGALLNLKTGVPVTLACGITYVTGGVSWSIVKRWLKPAWSVAQD
;
A
#
# COMPACT_ATOMS: atom_id res chain seq x y z
N MET A 1 -7.60 23.66 23.06
CA MET A 1 -8.79 22.92 22.63
C MET A 1 -8.32 21.53 22.20
N ASN A 2 -8.35 20.57 23.13
CA ASN A 2 -7.97 19.16 22.86
C ASN A 2 -9.09 18.52 22.05
N GLN A 3 -8.95 18.43 20.74
CA GLN A 3 -9.79 17.54 19.95
C GLN A 3 -9.43 16.11 20.33
N GLU A 4 -10.26 15.45 21.11
CA GLU A 4 -10.15 14.00 21.28
C GLU A 4 -10.24 13.34 19.91
N VAL A 5 -9.11 12.79 19.48
CA VAL A 5 -8.99 12.09 18.20
C VAL A 5 -9.72 10.76 18.37
N VAL A 6 -10.96 10.67 17.88
CA VAL A 6 -11.71 9.43 17.86
C VAL A 6 -10.92 8.37 17.09
N GLN A 7 -10.33 7.43 17.82
CA GLN A 7 -9.53 6.35 17.23
C GLN A 7 -10.46 5.22 16.75
N ALA A 8 -10.22 4.76 15.51
CA ALA A 8 -10.89 3.56 15.01
C ALA A 8 -10.59 2.35 15.91
N LYS A 9 -11.57 1.45 16.05
CA LYS A 9 -11.33 0.17 16.72
C LYS A 9 -10.16 -0.54 16.06
N PRO A 10 -9.19 -1.09 16.83
CA PRO A 10 -7.97 -1.69 16.27
C PRO A 10 -8.21 -2.72 15.17
N GLY A 11 -9.26 -3.55 15.32
CA GLY A 11 -9.60 -4.59 14.35
C GLY A 11 -9.97 -4.05 12.96
N TRP A 12 -10.70 -2.95 12.85
CA TRP A 12 -11.06 -2.35 11.55
C TRP A 12 -9.86 -1.75 10.82
N VAL A 13 -8.94 -1.14 11.57
CA VAL A 13 -7.70 -0.59 10.99
C VAL A 13 -6.82 -1.71 10.46
N LEU A 14 -6.67 -2.79 11.25
CA LEU A 14 -5.90 -3.96 10.83
C LEU A 14 -6.52 -4.64 9.62
N LEU A 15 -7.84 -4.85 9.60
CA LEU A 15 -8.55 -5.43 8.46
C LEU A 15 -8.34 -4.59 7.20
N GLY A 16 -8.52 -3.27 7.30
CA GLY A 16 -8.27 -2.35 6.18
C GLY A 16 -6.82 -2.42 5.70
N GLY A 17 -5.86 -2.46 6.63
CA GLY A 17 -4.44 -2.64 6.32
C GLY A 17 -4.15 -3.95 5.60
N CYS A 18 -4.73 -5.06 6.04
CA CYS A 18 -4.60 -6.37 5.41
C CYS A 18 -5.17 -6.39 3.99
N ILE A 19 -6.36 -5.82 3.78
CA ILE A 19 -6.96 -5.71 2.43
C ILE A 19 -6.07 -4.87 1.52
N LEU A 20 -5.58 -3.73 1.99
CA LEU A 20 -4.69 -2.88 1.20
C LEU A 20 -3.36 -3.57 0.90
N ALA A 21 -2.78 -4.31 1.85
CA ALA A 21 -1.56 -5.08 1.64
C ALA A 21 -1.74 -6.17 0.59
N PHE A 22 -2.87 -6.90 0.67
CA PHE A 22 -3.25 -7.92 -0.31
C PHE A 22 -3.37 -7.34 -1.73
N LEU A 23 -4.13 -6.26 -1.90
CA LEU A 23 -4.35 -5.64 -3.21
C LEU A 23 -3.07 -5.06 -3.81
N ALA A 24 -2.24 -4.37 -3.00
CA ALA A 24 -0.96 -3.84 -3.46
C ALA A 24 0.00 -4.94 -3.91
N ALA A 25 0.02 -6.06 -3.17
CA ALA A 25 0.85 -7.20 -3.52
C ALA A 25 0.39 -7.88 -4.81
N ALA A 26 -0.92 -8.00 -5.02
CA ALA A 26 -1.49 -8.55 -6.26
C ALA A 26 -1.09 -7.70 -7.49
N VAL A 27 -1.21 -6.37 -7.39
CA VAL A 27 -0.78 -5.45 -8.45
C VAL A 27 0.73 -5.55 -8.68
N ASN A 28 1.54 -5.59 -7.61
CA ASN A 28 2.98 -5.70 -7.73
C ASN A 28 3.41 -7.02 -8.42
N ALA A 29 2.79 -8.13 -8.05
CA ALA A 29 3.04 -9.43 -8.68
C ALA A 29 2.69 -9.44 -10.17
N ASP A 30 1.60 -8.78 -10.57
CA ASP A 30 1.21 -8.64 -11.97
C ASP A 30 2.27 -7.90 -12.79
N PHE A 31 2.78 -6.76 -12.27
CA PHE A 31 3.84 -6.00 -12.95
C PHE A 31 5.17 -6.74 -12.97
N MET A 32 5.53 -7.44 -11.89
CA MET A 32 6.74 -8.27 -11.86
C MET A 32 6.70 -9.41 -12.87
N LEU A 33 5.56 -10.07 -13.03
CA LEU A 33 5.41 -11.17 -14.00
C LEU A 33 5.40 -10.68 -15.45
N LYS A 34 4.79 -9.53 -15.72
CA LYS A 34 4.67 -8.99 -17.09
C LYS A 34 5.90 -8.24 -17.56
N LEU A 35 6.56 -7.53 -16.66
CA LEU A 35 7.57 -6.52 -17.02
C LEU A 35 8.90 -6.70 -16.26
N GLY A 36 8.97 -7.62 -15.30
CA GLY A 36 10.16 -7.82 -14.47
C GLY A 36 10.44 -6.67 -13.49
N VAL A 37 9.51 -5.72 -13.34
CA VAL A 37 9.69 -4.53 -12.48
C VAL A 37 8.69 -4.50 -11.34
N SER A 38 9.13 -3.99 -10.20
CA SER A 38 8.27 -3.73 -9.05
C SER A 38 7.66 -2.33 -9.13
N VAL A 39 6.42 -2.18 -8.66
CA VAL A 39 5.75 -0.87 -8.53
C VAL A 39 5.59 -0.44 -7.08
N SER A 40 5.98 -1.29 -6.12
CA SER A 40 5.84 -1.03 -4.68
C SER A 40 7.07 -1.36 -3.83
N HIS A 41 8.07 -2.11 -4.35
CA HIS A 41 9.28 -2.55 -3.66
C HIS A 41 10.55 -1.90 -4.19
N LEU A 42 10.65 -0.60 -4.08
CA LEU A 42 11.66 0.23 -4.73
C LEU A 42 13.09 0.05 -4.21
N THR A 43 13.29 -0.50 -2.99
CA THR A 43 14.64 -0.69 -2.42
C THR A 43 15.47 -1.67 -3.25
N GLY A 44 14.88 -2.79 -3.64
CA GLY A 44 15.54 -3.76 -4.52
C GLY A 44 15.79 -3.20 -5.90
N ASP A 45 14.83 -2.44 -6.43
CA ASP A 45 14.94 -1.82 -7.75
C ASP A 45 16.02 -0.75 -7.78
N LEU A 46 16.17 0.05 -6.72
CA LEU A 46 17.26 1.03 -6.60
C LEU A 46 18.63 0.34 -6.64
N SER A 47 18.79 -0.80 -5.96
CA SER A 47 20.02 -1.60 -6.02
C SER A 47 20.28 -2.15 -7.43
N ARG A 48 19.23 -2.60 -8.13
CA ARG A 48 19.33 -3.06 -9.53
C ARG A 48 19.75 -1.94 -10.49
N ILE A 49 19.15 -0.73 -10.35
CA ILE A 49 19.51 0.45 -11.16
C ILE A 49 21.00 0.76 -10.98
N THR A 50 21.44 0.88 -9.73
CA THR A 50 22.81 1.31 -9.42
C THR A 50 23.85 0.26 -9.84
N SER A 51 23.63 -1.02 -9.54
CA SER A 51 24.54 -2.08 -9.96
C SER A 51 24.56 -2.26 -11.47
N GLY A 52 23.40 -2.18 -12.12
CA GLY A 52 23.29 -2.27 -13.57
C GLY A 52 24.00 -1.11 -14.29
N ALA A 53 23.90 0.11 -13.78
CA ALA A 53 24.61 1.26 -14.32
C ALA A 53 26.14 1.11 -14.23
N VAL A 54 26.64 0.57 -13.12
CA VAL A 54 28.08 0.28 -12.95
C VAL A 54 28.54 -0.80 -13.93
N GLN A 55 27.79 -1.90 -14.05
CA GLN A 55 28.11 -2.99 -14.98
C GLN A 55 28.12 -2.54 -16.45
N ALA A 56 27.22 -1.64 -16.82
CA ALA A 56 27.12 -1.11 -18.18
C ALA A 56 28.08 0.06 -18.47
N GLY A 57 29.06 0.33 -17.60
CA GLY A 57 30.01 1.43 -17.79
C GLY A 57 29.35 2.83 -17.84
N GLY A 58 28.30 3.01 -17.04
CA GLY A 58 27.55 4.28 -16.94
C GLY A 58 26.44 4.45 -18.00
N ARG A 59 26.14 3.43 -18.80
CA ARG A 59 25.02 3.47 -19.76
C ARG A 59 23.71 3.13 -19.06
N TRP A 60 22.68 3.93 -19.32
CA TRP A 60 21.33 3.66 -18.81
C TRP A 60 20.65 2.61 -19.69
N SER A 61 20.24 1.49 -19.09
CA SER A 61 19.42 0.49 -19.77
C SER A 61 17.95 0.96 -19.82
N GLY A 62 17.17 0.41 -20.77
CA GLY A 62 15.73 0.65 -20.82
C GLY A 62 15.02 0.25 -19.50
N GLU A 63 15.53 -0.78 -18.83
CA GLU A 63 15.08 -1.21 -17.51
C GLU A 63 15.30 -0.11 -16.45
N ALA A 64 16.47 0.53 -16.44
CA ALA A 64 16.74 1.63 -15.49
C ALA A 64 15.77 2.80 -15.68
N VAL A 65 15.36 3.11 -16.90
CA VAL A 65 14.34 4.14 -17.17
C VAL A 65 13.00 3.77 -16.55
N VAL A 66 12.55 2.52 -16.73
CA VAL A 66 11.28 2.04 -16.13
C VAL A 66 11.33 2.12 -14.60
N LEU A 67 12.44 1.70 -14.00
CA LEU A 67 12.62 1.72 -12.55
C LEU A 67 12.68 3.15 -12.00
N CYS A 68 13.35 4.08 -12.70
CA CYS A 68 13.35 5.50 -12.31
C CYS A 68 11.95 6.13 -12.41
N LEU A 69 11.18 5.79 -13.45
CA LEU A 69 9.80 6.23 -13.58
C LEU A 69 8.91 5.65 -12.47
N SER A 70 9.09 4.39 -12.09
CA SER A 70 8.39 3.78 -10.96
C SER A 70 8.74 4.48 -9.64
N LEU A 71 10.02 4.79 -9.41
CA LEU A 71 10.47 5.52 -8.23
C LEU A 71 9.83 6.92 -8.14
N THR A 72 9.88 7.67 -9.23
CA THR A 72 9.30 9.03 -9.27
C THR A 72 7.77 8.99 -9.15
N GLY A 73 7.10 8.03 -9.79
CA GLY A 73 5.68 7.78 -9.64
C GLY A 73 5.29 7.50 -8.20
N PHE A 74 6.02 6.60 -7.53
CA PHE A 74 5.77 6.26 -6.13
C PHE A 74 5.92 7.47 -5.19
N VAL A 75 6.99 8.24 -5.34
CA VAL A 75 7.20 9.46 -4.55
C VAL A 75 6.11 10.49 -4.81
N GLY A 76 5.72 10.67 -6.08
CA GLY A 76 4.61 11.55 -6.46
C GLY A 76 3.28 11.12 -5.84
N GLY A 77 3.00 9.81 -5.83
CA GLY A 77 1.81 9.26 -5.19
C GLY A 77 1.81 9.47 -3.67
N ALA A 78 2.93 9.22 -3.01
CA ALA A 78 3.07 9.47 -1.58
C ALA A 78 2.90 10.97 -1.24
N ALA A 79 3.45 11.87 -2.06
CA ALA A 79 3.26 13.31 -1.91
C ALA A 79 1.79 13.72 -2.09
N THR A 80 1.09 13.12 -3.07
CA THR A 80 -0.36 13.34 -3.30
C THR A 80 -1.17 12.94 -2.07
N ALA A 81 -0.90 11.78 -1.47
CA ALA A 81 -1.57 11.35 -0.24
C ALA A 81 -1.28 12.30 0.92
N GLY A 82 -0.03 12.73 1.09
CA GLY A 82 0.35 13.72 2.09
C GLY A 82 -0.39 15.04 1.92
N PHE A 83 -0.55 15.52 0.68
CA PHE A 83 -1.30 16.73 0.36
C PHE A 83 -2.78 16.62 0.74
N PHE A 84 -3.45 15.49 0.45
CA PHE A 84 -4.86 15.31 0.75
C PHE A 84 -5.15 15.00 2.22
N ILE A 85 -4.26 14.28 2.92
CA ILE A 85 -4.51 13.76 4.26
C ILE A 85 -3.92 14.66 5.36
N HIS A 86 -2.82 15.35 5.10
CA HIS A 86 -2.17 16.35 5.96
C HIS A 86 -1.72 15.88 7.36
N HIS A 87 -1.77 14.58 7.68
CA HIS A 87 -1.44 14.14 9.03
C HIS A 87 -0.84 12.74 9.04
N PRO A 88 0.28 12.51 9.75
CA PRO A 88 0.96 11.22 9.79
C PRO A 88 0.19 10.13 10.56
N ASN A 89 -0.66 10.51 11.51
CA ASN A 89 -1.46 9.58 12.30
C ASN A 89 -2.81 9.31 11.65
N LEU A 90 -3.29 8.06 11.76
CA LEU A 90 -4.61 7.68 11.30
C LEU A 90 -5.70 8.45 12.05
N GLN A 91 -6.48 9.22 11.34
CA GLN A 91 -7.62 9.98 11.86
C GLN A 91 -8.89 9.66 11.06
N LEU A 92 -9.92 9.14 11.71
CA LEU A 92 -11.18 8.75 11.03
C LEU A 92 -11.87 9.90 10.32
N GLY A 93 -11.65 11.14 10.76
CA GLY A 93 -12.19 12.35 10.11
C GLY A 93 -11.70 12.58 8.68
N ARG A 94 -10.54 12.04 8.31
CA ARG A 94 -9.88 12.31 7.03
C ARG A 94 -10.55 11.58 5.84
N PRO A 95 -10.34 12.07 4.61
CA PRO A 95 -11.03 11.57 3.42
C PRO A 95 -10.42 10.30 2.81
N TYR A 96 -10.09 9.29 3.65
CA TYR A 96 -9.48 8.03 3.17
C TYR A 96 -10.30 7.35 2.07
N GLY A 97 -11.63 7.33 2.17
CA GLY A 97 -12.48 6.73 1.15
C GLY A 97 -12.29 7.36 -0.24
N ARG A 98 -12.18 8.69 -0.31
CA ARG A 98 -11.92 9.41 -1.58
C ARG A 98 -10.54 9.05 -2.14
N SER A 99 -9.53 8.98 -1.27
CA SER A 99 -8.17 8.59 -1.68
C SER A 99 -8.12 7.16 -2.18
N VAL A 100 -8.82 6.22 -1.53
CA VAL A 100 -8.92 4.82 -1.95
C VAL A 100 -9.65 4.70 -3.30
N ILE A 101 -10.75 5.44 -3.51
CA ILE A 101 -11.45 5.51 -4.81
C ILE A 101 -10.50 6.02 -5.90
N PHE A 102 -9.75 7.08 -5.63
CA PHE A 102 -8.81 7.65 -6.59
C PHE A 102 -7.69 6.66 -6.96
N ILE A 103 -7.12 5.92 -5.99
CA ILE A 103 -6.18 4.82 -6.23
C ILE A 103 -6.81 3.79 -7.17
N GLY A 104 -8.07 3.42 -6.93
CA GLY A 104 -8.79 2.48 -7.78
C GLY A 104 -8.90 2.94 -9.23
N PHE A 105 -9.24 4.20 -9.48
CA PHE A 105 -9.27 4.76 -10.84
C PHE A 105 -7.90 4.79 -11.50
N LEU A 106 -6.84 5.13 -10.77
CA LEU A 106 -5.47 5.07 -11.30
C LEU A 106 -5.12 3.64 -11.75
N LEU A 107 -5.42 2.62 -10.93
CA LEU A 107 -5.16 1.23 -11.28
C LEU A 107 -6.00 0.75 -12.46
N MET A 108 -7.28 1.13 -12.54
CA MET A 108 -8.12 0.83 -13.71
C MET A 108 -7.56 1.44 -14.99
N ALA A 109 -7.05 2.67 -14.93
CA ALA A 109 -6.43 3.35 -16.07
C ALA A 109 -5.15 2.66 -16.56
N THR A 110 -4.42 1.93 -15.71
CA THR A 110 -3.22 1.20 -16.12
C THR A 110 -3.52 0.07 -17.11
N HIS A 111 -4.74 -0.51 -17.07
CA HIS A 111 -5.09 -1.65 -17.92
C HIS A 111 -5.04 -1.30 -19.43
N PRO A 112 -5.74 -0.29 -19.94
CA PRO A 112 -5.63 0.09 -21.35
C PRO A 112 -4.24 0.63 -21.71
N LEU A 113 -3.59 1.35 -20.77
CA LEU A 113 -2.27 1.94 -20.99
C LEU A 113 -1.16 0.87 -21.11
N SER A 114 -1.27 -0.25 -20.42
CA SER A 114 -0.27 -1.32 -20.48
C SER A 114 -0.11 -1.95 -21.86
N ARG A 115 -1.08 -1.77 -22.77
CA ARG A 115 -1.03 -2.29 -24.13
C ARG A 115 -0.22 -1.41 -25.09
N HIS A 116 -0.23 -0.09 -24.89
CA HIS A 116 0.36 0.88 -25.82
C HIS A 116 1.40 1.79 -25.17
N HIS A 117 1.33 2.02 -23.89
CA HIS A 117 2.15 2.98 -23.12
C HIS A 117 2.66 2.37 -21.82
N VAL A 118 3.48 1.32 -21.92
CA VAL A 118 3.98 0.54 -20.78
C VAL A 118 4.65 1.41 -19.71
N LEU A 119 5.49 2.37 -20.13
CA LEU A 119 6.18 3.29 -19.21
C LEU A 119 5.19 4.12 -18.38
N LEU A 120 4.14 4.63 -19.03
CA LEU A 120 3.10 5.40 -18.36
C LEU A 120 2.27 4.52 -17.43
N ALA A 121 1.99 3.27 -17.82
CA ALA A 121 1.29 2.31 -16.96
C ALA A 121 2.11 2.01 -15.69
N CYS A 122 3.43 1.79 -15.80
CA CYS A 122 4.31 1.60 -14.64
C CYS A 122 4.32 2.83 -13.73
N PHE A 123 4.44 4.03 -14.30
CA PHE A 123 4.42 5.28 -13.54
C PHE A 123 3.12 5.45 -12.75
N ILE A 124 1.96 5.25 -13.39
CA ILE A 124 0.65 5.40 -12.76
C ILE A 124 0.41 4.31 -11.71
N ALA A 125 0.81 3.05 -11.97
CA ALA A 125 0.72 1.98 -10.98
C ALA A 125 1.59 2.26 -9.76
N ALA A 126 2.82 2.73 -9.95
CA ALA A 126 3.71 3.12 -8.86
C ALA A 126 3.16 4.32 -8.10
N TRP A 127 2.54 5.30 -8.78
CA TRP A 127 1.85 6.42 -8.16
C TRP A 127 0.72 5.93 -7.24
N ALA A 128 -0.14 5.03 -7.73
CA ALA A 128 -1.21 4.43 -6.95
C ALA A 128 -0.68 3.70 -5.71
N CYS A 129 0.40 2.90 -5.86
CA CYS A 129 1.05 2.19 -4.75
C CYS A 129 1.69 3.14 -3.73
N GLY A 130 2.36 4.20 -4.19
CA GLY A 130 2.94 5.23 -3.33
C GLY A 130 1.89 5.98 -2.53
N MET A 131 0.80 6.37 -3.19
CA MET A 131 -0.35 7.01 -2.55
C MET A 131 -0.95 6.11 -1.47
N GLN A 132 -1.20 4.82 -1.78
CA GLN A 132 -1.71 3.86 -0.82
C GLN A 132 -0.79 3.70 0.39
N ASN A 133 0.51 3.57 0.16
CA ASN A 133 1.49 3.33 1.22
C ASN A 133 1.59 4.52 2.19
N ALA A 134 1.21 5.72 1.75
CA ALA A 134 1.18 6.93 2.54
C ALA A 134 -0.18 7.23 3.22
N LEU A 135 -1.25 6.42 2.95
CA LEU A 135 -2.58 6.66 3.51
C LEU A 135 -2.62 6.56 5.04
N ALA A 136 -1.90 5.62 5.62
CA ALA A 136 -1.88 5.40 7.06
C ALA A 136 -0.47 5.02 7.50
N THR A 137 0.31 5.99 7.90
CA THR A 137 1.71 5.76 8.26
C THR A 137 1.89 5.39 9.72
N ARG A 138 1.01 5.82 10.62
CA ARG A 138 1.10 5.55 12.07
C ARG A 138 -0.27 5.26 12.69
N TYR A 139 -0.33 4.17 13.43
CA TYR A 139 -1.48 3.81 14.25
C TYR A 139 -1.00 3.28 15.60
N ARG A 140 -1.39 3.95 16.72
CA ARG A 140 -1.04 3.56 18.09
C ARG A 140 0.46 3.31 18.30
N GLY A 141 1.32 4.12 17.65
CA GLY A 141 2.78 3.99 17.75
C GLY A 141 3.43 2.99 16.80
N LEU A 142 2.65 2.18 16.07
CA LEU A 142 3.17 1.33 15.00
C LEU A 142 3.13 2.04 13.65
N VAL A 143 4.14 1.75 12.82
CA VAL A 143 4.16 2.18 11.43
C VAL A 143 3.39 1.16 10.60
N LEU A 144 2.24 1.56 10.04
CA LEU A 144 1.40 0.71 9.19
C LEU A 144 1.67 1.01 7.71
N ARG A 145 2.77 0.49 7.18
CA ARG A 145 3.04 0.54 5.74
C ARG A 145 2.69 -0.80 5.11
N THR A 146 1.68 -0.83 4.29
CA THR A 146 1.10 -2.06 3.73
C THR A 146 2.03 -2.83 2.79
N THR A 147 3.05 -2.17 2.23
CA THR A 147 4.01 -2.79 1.31
C THR A 147 5.43 -2.89 1.88
N HIS A 148 5.70 -2.40 3.09
CA HIS A 148 7.04 -2.39 3.69
C HIS A 148 7.30 -3.64 4.54
N ILE A 149 7.28 -4.80 3.91
CA ILE A 149 7.36 -6.12 4.58
C ILE A 149 8.65 -6.28 5.37
N THR A 150 9.79 -5.84 4.83
CA THR A 150 11.09 -5.92 5.54
C THR A 150 11.03 -5.18 6.89
N GLY A 151 10.45 -3.98 6.92
CA GLY A 151 10.25 -3.23 8.17
C GLY A 151 9.33 -3.95 9.15
N LEU A 152 8.20 -4.49 8.65
CA LEU A 152 7.27 -5.25 9.49
C LEU A 152 7.91 -6.48 10.13
N LEU A 153 8.74 -7.22 9.37
CA LEU A 153 9.46 -8.38 9.88
C LEU A 153 10.59 -7.98 10.85
N THR A 154 11.23 -6.84 10.63
CA THR A 154 12.21 -6.28 11.57
C THR A 154 11.56 -5.94 12.90
N ASP A 155 10.43 -5.21 12.86
CA ASP A 155 9.67 -4.85 14.06
C ASP A 155 9.19 -6.09 14.81
N PHE A 156 8.69 -7.10 14.08
CA PHE A 156 8.28 -8.37 14.66
C PHE A 156 9.44 -9.10 15.36
N GLY A 157 10.60 -9.21 14.70
CA GLY A 157 11.80 -9.85 15.29
C GLY A 157 12.27 -9.13 16.54
N GLN A 158 12.30 -7.79 16.52
CA GLN A 158 12.66 -6.97 17.68
C GLN A 158 11.70 -7.20 18.85
N LEU A 159 10.38 -7.21 18.60
CA LEU A 159 9.38 -7.43 19.64
C LEU A 159 9.46 -8.84 20.25
N ILE A 160 9.77 -9.86 19.44
CA ILE A 160 10.06 -11.22 19.96
C ILE A 160 11.26 -11.20 20.90
N GLY A 161 12.38 -10.60 20.47
CA GLY A 161 13.58 -10.49 21.29
C GLY A 161 13.32 -9.80 22.62
N MET A 162 12.56 -8.69 22.62
CA MET A 162 12.13 -7.99 23.83
C MET A 162 11.29 -8.89 24.74
N ARG A 163 10.34 -9.66 24.16
CA ARG A 163 9.49 -10.58 24.94
C ARG A 163 10.30 -11.71 25.57
N LEU A 164 11.25 -12.26 24.84
CA LEU A 164 12.16 -13.29 25.36
C LEU A 164 13.02 -12.79 26.52
N ARG A 165 13.33 -11.48 26.54
CA ARG A 165 14.05 -10.83 27.64
C ARG A 165 13.17 -10.47 28.84
N GLY A 166 11.88 -10.82 28.81
CA GLY A 166 10.96 -10.62 29.92
C GLY A 166 10.14 -9.32 29.87
N HIS A 167 10.21 -8.55 28.78
CA HIS A 167 9.36 -7.36 28.63
C HIS A 167 7.92 -7.79 28.31
N SER A 168 6.94 -7.12 28.90
CA SER A 168 5.53 -7.32 28.58
C SER A 168 5.19 -6.64 27.24
N ILE A 169 4.97 -7.45 26.20
CA ILE A 169 4.60 -6.98 24.88
C ILE A 169 3.13 -7.35 24.61
N GLU A 170 2.32 -6.38 24.27
CA GLU A 170 0.93 -6.58 23.88
C GLU A 170 0.84 -7.46 22.62
N ILE A 171 -0.01 -8.50 22.65
CA ILE A 171 -0.11 -9.51 21.57
C ILE A 171 -0.40 -8.86 20.20
N TRP A 172 -1.24 -7.82 20.17
CA TRP A 172 -1.58 -7.16 18.90
C TRP A 172 -0.37 -6.53 18.20
N LYS A 173 0.68 -6.12 18.94
CA LYS A 173 1.93 -5.60 18.36
C LYS A 173 2.70 -6.70 17.63
N LEU A 174 2.60 -7.95 18.09
CA LEU A 174 3.20 -9.11 17.43
C LEU A 174 2.36 -9.61 16.26
N THR A 175 1.04 -9.65 16.41
CA THR A 175 0.15 -10.20 15.38
C THR A 175 -0.02 -9.26 14.18
N THR A 176 0.04 -7.95 14.38
CA THR A 176 -0.14 -6.96 13.28
C THR A 176 0.88 -7.13 12.15
N PRO A 177 2.22 -7.17 12.40
CA PRO A 177 3.21 -7.38 11.35
C PRO A 177 3.04 -8.71 10.61
N LEU A 178 2.70 -9.77 11.35
CA LEU A 178 2.49 -11.10 10.76
C LEU A 178 1.28 -11.12 9.83
N LEU A 179 0.14 -10.58 10.27
CA LEU A 179 -1.09 -10.56 9.47
C LEU A 179 -0.92 -9.70 8.21
N LEU A 180 -0.26 -8.56 8.31
CA LEU A 180 0.05 -7.72 7.14
C LEU A 180 0.98 -8.45 6.16
N SER A 181 2.03 -9.12 6.67
CA SER A 181 2.96 -9.89 5.83
C SER A 181 2.29 -11.09 5.17
N ALA A 182 1.44 -11.82 5.90
CA ALA A 182 0.67 -12.94 5.36
C ALA A 182 -0.34 -12.46 4.31
N SER A 183 -1.03 -11.34 4.55
CA SER A 183 -1.95 -10.74 3.58
C SER A 183 -1.22 -10.29 2.31
N PHE A 184 -0.02 -9.74 2.46
CA PHE A 184 0.83 -9.39 1.32
C PHE A 184 1.22 -10.64 0.52
N ALA A 185 1.72 -11.69 1.18
CA ALA A 185 2.13 -12.93 0.50
C ALA A 185 0.97 -13.61 -0.23
N THR A 186 -0.20 -13.70 0.42
CA THR A 186 -1.41 -14.27 -0.20
C THR A 186 -1.93 -13.40 -1.35
N GLY A 187 -1.85 -12.07 -1.23
CA GLY A 187 -2.19 -11.14 -2.31
C GLY A 187 -1.28 -11.30 -3.54
N ALA A 188 0.04 -11.42 -3.32
CA ALA A 188 0.98 -11.67 -4.41
C ALA A 188 0.69 -13.01 -5.11
N ALA A 189 0.43 -14.07 -4.35
CA ALA A 189 0.03 -15.36 -4.90
C ALA A 189 -1.28 -15.28 -5.69
N ALA A 190 -2.29 -14.59 -5.16
CA ALA A 190 -3.56 -14.39 -5.85
C ALA A 190 -3.40 -13.59 -7.15
N GLY A 191 -2.62 -12.51 -7.14
CA GLY A 191 -2.32 -11.72 -8.35
C GLY A 191 -1.60 -12.54 -9.40
N ALA A 192 -0.61 -13.35 -8.99
CA ALA A 192 0.10 -14.26 -9.89
C ALA A 192 -0.84 -15.32 -10.49
N LEU A 193 -1.70 -15.93 -9.68
CA LEU A 193 -2.68 -16.93 -10.14
C LEU A 193 -3.69 -16.32 -11.12
N LEU A 194 -4.22 -15.13 -10.83
CA LEU A 194 -5.11 -14.41 -11.74
C LEU A 194 -4.44 -14.14 -13.08
N ASN A 195 -3.21 -13.63 -13.05
CA ASN A 195 -2.44 -13.34 -14.26
C ASN A 195 -2.20 -14.60 -15.10
N LEU A 196 -1.69 -15.67 -14.46
CA LEU A 196 -1.24 -16.88 -15.18
C LEU A 196 -2.37 -17.83 -15.59
N LYS A 197 -3.47 -17.87 -14.83
CA LYS A 197 -4.50 -18.90 -14.99
C LYS A 197 -5.82 -18.41 -15.59
N THR A 198 -6.16 -17.13 -15.42
CA THR A 198 -7.51 -16.65 -15.77
C THR A 198 -7.54 -15.63 -16.90
N GLY A 199 -6.43 -15.01 -17.22
CA GLY A 199 -6.37 -13.89 -18.16
C GLY A 199 -7.12 -12.62 -17.70
N VAL A 200 -7.65 -12.60 -16.48
CA VAL A 200 -8.31 -11.42 -15.90
C VAL A 200 -7.27 -10.34 -15.62
N PRO A 201 -7.47 -9.09 -16.08
CA PRO A 201 -6.55 -8.00 -15.79
C PRO A 201 -6.52 -7.69 -14.30
N VAL A 202 -5.40 -8.03 -13.62
CA VAL A 202 -5.26 -7.88 -12.17
C VAL A 202 -5.46 -6.44 -11.73
N THR A 203 -4.87 -5.48 -12.46
CA THR A 203 -5.00 -4.05 -12.15
C THR A 203 -6.43 -3.56 -12.23
N LEU A 204 -7.23 -4.08 -13.18
CA LEU A 204 -8.65 -3.76 -13.31
C LEU A 204 -9.44 -4.34 -12.14
N ALA A 205 -9.23 -5.63 -11.81
CA ALA A 205 -9.90 -6.30 -10.69
C ALA A 205 -9.59 -5.61 -9.36
N CYS A 206 -8.31 -5.33 -9.09
CA CYS A 206 -7.89 -4.58 -7.92
C CYS A 206 -8.48 -3.16 -7.91
N GLY A 207 -8.46 -2.44 -9.04
CA GLY A 207 -9.02 -1.11 -9.15
C GLY A 207 -10.51 -1.06 -8.80
N ILE A 208 -11.30 -2.00 -9.31
CA ILE A 208 -12.73 -2.14 -8.96
C ILE A 208 -12.88 -2.38 -7.45
N THR A 209 -12.06 -3.25 -6.86
CA THR A 209 -12.09 -3.53 -5.42
C THR A 209 -11.74 -2.29 -4.59
N TYR A 210 -10.77 -1.47 -5.03
CA TYR A 210 -10.46 -0.19 -4.38
C TYR A 210 -11.63 0.79 -4.45
N VAL A 211 -12.27 0.93 -5.62
CA VAL A 211 -13.42 1.84 -5.79
C VAL A 211 -14.58 1.39 -4.91
N THR A 212 -14.98 0.13 -4.96
CA THR A 212 -16.08 -0.41 -4.15
C THR A 212 -15.79 -0.32 -2.66
N GLY A 213 -14.57 -0.66 -2.22
CA GLY A 213 -14.14 -0.53 -0.82
C GLY A 213 -14.14 0.92 -0.34
N GLY A 214 -13.66 1.86 -1.16
CA GLY A 214 -13.66 3.29 -0.84
C GLY A 214 -15.06 3.89 -0.75
N VAL A 215 -15.98 3.48 -1.64
CA VAL A 215 -17.40 3.87 -1.60
C VAL A 215 -18.06 3.31 -0.34
N SER A 216 -17.90 2.01 -0.09
CA SER A 216 -18.44 1.34 1.11
C SER A 216 -17.96 2.00 2.39
N TRP A 217 -16.65 2.30 2.50
CA TRP A 217 -16.10 3.04 3.64
C TRP A 217 -16.71 4.43 3.79
N SER A 218 -16.90 5.15 2.68
CA SER A 218 -17.49 6.50 2.70
C SER A 218 -18.95 6.49 3.16
N ILE A 219 -19.71 5.44 2.82
CA ILE A 219 -21.08 5.23 3.28
C ILE A 219 -21.09 4.88 4.77
N VAL A 220 -20.33 3.85 5.18
CA VAL A 220 -20.25 3.40 6.58
C VAL A 220 -19.84 4.55 7.50
N LYS A 221 -18.87 5.36 7.07
CA LYS A 221 -18.44 6.53 7.84
C LYS A 221 -19.55 7.56 8.05
N ARG A 222 -20.46 7.74 7.11
CA ARG A 222 -21.62 8.65 7.26
C ARG A 222 -22.60 8.15 8.32
N TRP A 223 -22.82 6.84 8.39
CA TRP A 223 -23.69 6.21 9.38
C TRP A 223 -23.07 6.20 10.78
N LEU A 224 -21.76 6.10 10.90
CA LEU A 224 -21.05 6.11 12.18
C LEU A 224 -20.91 7.53 12.78
N LYS A 225 -20.95 8.60 11.98
CA LYS A 225 -20.82 9.98 12.45
C LYS A 225 -21.83 10.38 13.56
N PRO A 226 -23.13 10.01 13.51
CA PRO A 226 -24.07 10.35 14.55
C PRO A 226 -23.76 9.70 15.91
N ALA A 227 -23.24 8.47 15.90
CA ALA A 227 -22.87 7.75 17.13
C ALA A 227 -21.60 8.32 17.81
N TRP A 228 -20.82 9.12 17.10
CA TRP A 228 -19.58 9.72 17.63
C TRP A 228 -19.79 11.14 18.14
N SER A 229 -20.83 11.85 17.68
CA SER A 229 -21.21 13.15 18.20
C SER A 229 -21.93 13.08 19.54
N VAL A 230 -22.56 11.96 19.85
CA VAL A 230 -23.31 11.72 21.11
C VAL A 230 -22.39 11.31 22.29
N ALA A 231 -21.16 10.90 22.00
CA ALA A 231 -20.18 10.55 23.04
C ALA A 231 -19.35 11.76 23.55
N GLN A 232 -19.72 12.97 23.17
CA GLN A 232 -19.07 14.23 23.58
C GLN A 232 -19.95 15.11 24.52
N ASP A 233 -21.14 14.63 24.89
CA ASP A 233 -21.97 15.21 25.94
C ASP A 233 -21.92 14.31 27.20
#